data_18dfa6c9374bdcf7ad2ac72126d7ab25
#
_entry.id   18dfa6c9374bdcf7ad2ac72126d7ab25
#
_cell.length_a   1.000
_cell.length_b   1.000
_cell.length_c   1.000
_cell.angle_alpha   90.00
_cell.angle_beta   90.00
_cell.angle_gamma   90.00
#
_symmetry.space_group_name_H-M   'P 1'
#
loop_
_entity.id
_entity.type
_entity.pdbx_description
1 polymer ?
#
loop_
_entity_poly.entity_id
_entity_poly.type
_entity_poly.pdbx_seq_one_letter_code
_entity_poly.pdbx_strand_id
1 'polypeptide(L)'
;MSPPVGSTYATHPSLPEPNACPAQPPPGDRCIGTREQPVMCPAGGLTPEQDAALNAEWWNGLSPQEQSNYLSTYGAEIGAMDGLPSDVRHEANMEVLRQQAADGDQGAQDLLARIEGSRSDPTDPSAHLYLLGYTPQDGRTDAMAIVAISNPDTADNVAVFVPGTGSTVADIGGNIDRMDDLKAQAELIDDEAATSTIVWLGYD
;
A
#
# COMPACT_ATOMS: atom_id res chain seq x y z
N MET A 1 35.49 13.57 -17.80
CA MET A 1 34.72 12.31 -17.85
C MET A 1 33.57 12.48 -16.91
N SER A 2 32.38 12.64 -17.46
CA SER A 2 31.15 12.71 -16.66
C SER A 2 30.88 11.33 -16.09
N PRO A 3 30.42 11.19 -14.82
CA PRO A 3 30.00 9.92 -14.29
C PRO A 3 28.78 9.41 -15.06
N PRO A 4 28.59 8.10 -15.13
CA PRO A 4 27.44 7.54 -15.82
C PRO A 4 26.15 8.02 -15.16
N VAL A 5 25.21 8.46 -15.97
CA VAL A 5 23.80 8.68 -15.58
C VAL A 5 23.24 7.30 -15.27
N GLY A 6 23.36 6.86 -14.03
CA GLY A 6 22.97 5.52 -13.65
C GLY A 6 22.65 5.46 -12.16
N SER A 7 21.51 5.09 -11.89
CA SER A 7 20.83 4.82 -10.63
C SER A 7 20.13 6.03 -10.06
N THR A 8 18.89 6.10 -10.40
CA THR A 8 17.91 7.06 -9.87
C THR A 8 17.40 6.67 -8.49
N TYR A 9 17.86 5.54 -7.97
CA TYR A 9 17.58 5.08 -6.60
C TYR A 9 18.87 5.09 -5.79
N ALA A 10 18.77 5.57 -4.57
CA ALA A 10 19.81 5.38 -3.59
C ALA A 10 19.92 3.87 -3.32
N THR A 11 20.93 3.22 -3.85
CA THR A 11 21.17 1.78 -3.74
C THR A 11 21.67 1.36 -2.37
N HIS A 12 21.78 2.29 -1.42
CA HIS A 12 22.21 2.00 -0.05
C HIS A 12 21.65 3.03 0.93
N PRO A 13 21.18 2.58 2.12
CA PRO A 13 20.64 3.47 3.17
C PRO A 13 21.70 4.40 3.80
N SER A 14 22.93 4.28 3.41
CA SER A 14 24.00 5.16 3.84
C SER A 14 24.08 6.39 2.94
N LEU A 15 23.29 7.39 3.23
CA LEU A 15 23.28 8.74 2.69
C LEU A 15 22.72 8.83 1.26
N PRO A 16 21.60 9.54 1.08
CA PRO A 16 21.13 9.90 -0.26
C PRO A 16 22.21 10.72 -0.96
N GLU A 17 22.49 10.42 -2.21
CA GLU A 17 23.32 11.30 -3.02
C GLU A 17 22.60 12.67 -3.14
N PRO A 18 23.27 13.79 -2.87
CA PRO A 18 22.63 15.11 -2.80
C PRO A 18 21.89 15.54 -4.08
N ASN A 19 22.06 14.83 -5.15
CA ASN A 19 21.48 15.12 -6.47
C ASN A 19 20.62 13.96 -7.02
N ALA A 20 20.29 12.95 -6.21
CA ALA A 20 19.53 11.80 -6.67
C ALA A 20 18.08 12.13 -7.05
N CYS A 21 17.50 13.14 -6.39
CA CYS A 21 16.15 13.59 -6.68
C CYS A 21 16.12 14.98 -7.31
N PRO A 22 15.26 15.23 -8.30
CA PRO A 22 15.03 16.57 -8.82
C PRO A 22 14.49 17.50 -7.72
N ALA A 23 14.80 18.79 -7.77
CA ALA A 23 14.36 19.79 -6.80
C ALA A 23 12.83 19.87 -6.67
N GLN A 24 12.10 19.41 -7.68
CA GLN A 24 10.66 19.15 -7.69
C GLN A 24 10.44 17.85 -8.48
N PRO A 25 10.00 16.76 -7.84
CA PRO A 25 9.56 15.61 -8.59
C PRO A 25 8.37 16.01 -9.47
N PRO A 26 8.28 15.49 -10.71
CA PRO A 26 7.10 15.67 -11.53
C PRO A 26 5.84 15.18 -10.81
N PRO A 27 4.65 15.66 -11.18
CA PRO A 27 3.40 15.16 -10.59
C PRO A 27 3.29 13.66 -10.79
N GLY A 28 3.18 12.91 -9.71
CA GLY A 28 3.12 11.43 -9.70
C GLY A 28 4.37 10.76 -9.15
N ASP A 29 5.51 11.43 -9.10
CA ASP A 29 6.72 10.86 -8.51
C ASP A 29 6.67 10.98 -6.98
N ARG A 30 6.89 9.87 -6.31
CA ARG A 30 6.93 9.81 -4.84
C ARG A 30 8.36 9.62 -4.38
N CYS A 31 8.79 10.51 -3.49
CA CYS A 31 10.07 10.36 -2.82
C CYS A 31 9.86 9.96 -1.38
N ILE A 32 10.64 9.01 -0.88
CA ILE A 32 10.75 8.73 0.54
C ILE A 32 11.75 9.70 1.16
N GLY A 33 11.41 10.26 2.30
CA GLY A 33 12.21 11.28 2.98
C GLY A 33 11.70 12.68 2.75
N THR A 34 12.49 13.66 3.16
CA THR A 34 12.16 15.07 2.97
C THR A 34 12.73 15.61 1.66
N ARG A 35 12.21 16.76 1.21
CA ARG A 35 12.74 17.47 0.05
C ARG A 35 14.23 17.83 0.17
N GLU A 36 14.69 18.01 1.42
CA GLU A 36 16.06 18.38 1.76
C GLU A 36 16.95 17.17 1.96
N GLN A 37 16.35 16.02 2.33
CA GLN A 37 17.04 14.76 2.58
C GLN A 37 16.21 13.60 1.97
N PRO A 38 16.16 13.48 0.65
CA PRO A 38 15.47 12.38 0.00
C PRO A 38 16.22 11.08 0.21
N VAL A 39 15.50 10.03 0.57
CA VAL A 39 16.07 8.69 0.78
C VAL A 39 15.94 7.86 -0.50
N MET A 40 14.81 7.94 -1.16
CA MET A 40 14.56 7.28 -2.43
C MET A 40 13.62 8.14 -3.27
N CYS A 41 13.98 8.37 -4.52
CA CYS A 41 13.14 9.04 -5.49
C CYS A 41 13.20 8.30 -6.82
N PRO A 42 12.07 7.96 -7.43
CA PRO A 42 12.06 7.43 -8.79
C PRO A 42 12.55 8.47 -9.80
N ALA A 43 13.09 8.00 -10.91
CA ALA A 43 13.41 8.86 -12.03
C ALA A 43 12.14 9.35 -12.70
N GLY A 44 12.08 10.64 -13.01
CA GLY A 44 10.96 11.18 -13.79
C GLY A 44 10.83 10.50 -15.16
N GLY A 45 9.59 10.26 -15.56
CA GLY A 45 9.27 9.71 -16.87
C GLY A 45 9.23 8.18 -16.95
N LEU A 46 9.21 7.48 -15.82
CA LEU A 46 8.95 6.04 -15.76
C LEU A 46 7.47 5.74 -16.00
N THR A 47 7.21 4.54 -16.54
CA THR A 47 5.83 4.01 -16.49
C THR A 47 5.52 3.50 -15.08
N PRO A 48 4.23 3.37 -14.69
CA PRO A 48 3.87 2.81 -13.39
C PRO A 48 4.49 1.43 -13.12
N GLU A 49 4.60 0.59 -14.16
CA GLU A 49 5.19 -0.75 -14.03
C GLU A 49 6.70 -0.68 -13.80
N GLN A 50 7.39 0.29 -14.43
CA GLN A 50 8.82 0.51 -14.22
C GLN A 50 9.07 1.04 -12.81
N ASP A 51 8.25 1.96 -12.35
CA ASP A 51 8.33 2.50 -10.98
C ASP A 51 8.11 1.39 -9.94
N ALA A 52 7.05 0.59 -10.09
CA ALA A 52 6.79 -0.54 -9.22
C ALA A 52 7.95 -1.57 -9.19
N ALA A 53 8.52 -1.87 -10.35
CA ALA A 53 9.66 -2.81 -10.44
C ALA A 53 10.89 -2.28 -9.68
N LEU A 54 11.17 -0.99 -9.80
CA LEU A 54 12.31 -0.37 -9.10
C LEU A 54 12.06 -0.28 -7.59
N ASN A 55 10.84 0.00 -7.16
CA ASN A 55 10.45 -0.02 -5.75
C ASN A 55 10.67 -1.42 -5.15
N ALA A 56 10.25 -2.46 -5.86
CA ALA A 56 10.47 -3.84 -5.46
C ALA A 56 11.97 -4.20 -5.37
N GLU A 57 12.76 -3.80 -6.37
CA GLU A 57 14.21 -4.02 -6.37
C GLU A 57 14.89 -3.32 -5.18
N TRP A 58 14.55 -2.06 -4.95
CA TRP A 58 15.07 -1.31 -3.81
C TRP A 58 14.73 -1.99 -2.48
N TRP A 59 13.46 -2.33 -2.26
CA TRP A 59 13.01 -2.96 -1.02
C TRP A 59 13.68 -4.31 -0.76
N ASN A 60 13.78 -5.14 -1.79
CA ASN A 60 14.43 -6.45 -1.70
C ASN A 60 15.95 -6.36 -1.50
N GLY A 61 16.56 -5.24 -1.84
CA GLY A 61 17.97 -4.97 -1.59
C GLY A 61 18.31 -4.58 -0.16
N LEU A 62 17.29 -4.24 0.66
CA LEU A 62 17.47 -3.84 2.05
C LEU A 62 17.62 -5.05 2.97
N SER A 63 18.44 -4.91 4.01
CA SER A 63 18.47 -5.87 5.11
C SER A 63 17.19 -5.77 5.96
N PRO A 64 16.79 -6.81 6.72
CA PRO A 64 15.62 -6.77 7.59
C PRO A 64 15.63 -5.62 8.60
N GLN A 65 16.81 -5.24 9.09
CA GLN A 65 16.94 -4.10 10.01
C GLN A 65 16.66 -2.77 9.31
N GLU A 66 17.12 -2.62 8.07
CA GLU A 66 16.85 -1.42 7.26
C GLU A 66 15.38 -1.32 6.90
N GLN A 67 14.75 -2.43 6.48
CA GLN A 67 13.31 -2.49 6.22
C GLN A 67 12.51 -2.05 7.45
N SER A 68 12.83 -2.57 8.64
CA SER A 68 12.18 -2.16 9.89
C SER A 68 12.39 -0.68 10.21
N ASN A 69 13.60 -0.15 9.99
CA ASN A 69 13.89 1.27 10.20
C ASN A 69 13.09 2.16 9.23
N TYR A 70 12.99 1.76 7.96
CA TYR A 70 12.20 2.50 6.97
C TYR A 70 10.71 2.48 7.29
N LEU A 71 10.15 1.32 7.65
CA LEU A 71 8.75 1.21 8.08
C LEU A 71 8.44 2.13 9.27
N SER A 72 9.31 2.14 10.28
CA SER A 72 9.11 2.98 11.47
C SER A 72 9.24 4.48 11.21
N THR A 73 9.99 4.87 10.17
CA THR A 73 10.29 6.28 9.89
C THR A 73 9.44 6.86 8.78
N TYR A 74 9.14 6.06 7.75
CA TYR A 74 8.48 6.46 6.51
C TYR A 74 7.29 5.55 6.16
N GLY A 75 6.58 5.05 7.17
CA GLY A 75 5.49 4.09 6.97
C GLY A 75 4.42 4.58 6.01
N ALA A 76 4.00 5.84 6.12
CA ALA A 76 2.96 6.39 5.24
C ALA A 76 3.38 6.40 3.76
N GLU A 77 4.62 6.77 3.48
CA GLU A 77 5.18 6.77 2.13
C GLU A 77 5.34 5.34 1.59
N ILE A 78 5.86 4.43 2.42
CA ILE A 78 6.03 3.01 2.06
C ILE A 78 4.69 2.35 1.80
N GLY A 79 3.68 2.60 2.63
CA GLY A 79 2.34 2.06 2.45
C GLY A 79 1.68 2.49 1.13
N ALA A 80 2.11 3.61 0.57
CA ALA A 80 1.61 4.16 -0.69
C ALA A 80 2.44 3.74 -1.93
N MET A 81 3.57 3.02 -1.75
CA MET A 81 4.43 2.59 -2.86
C MET A 81 3.87 1.36 -3.57
N ASP A 82 3.75 1.46 -4.89
CA ASP A 82 3.44 0.29 -5.71
C ASP A 82 4.67 -0.60 -5.90
N GLY A 83 4.45 -1.90 -6.10
CA GLY A 83 5.53 -2.89 -6.27
C GLY A 83 6.08 -3.48 -4.98
N LEU A 84 5.73 -2.94 -3.81
CA LEU A 84 6.08 -3.56 -2.54
C LEU A 84 5.15 -4.73 -2.20
N PRO A 85 5.64 -5.75 -1.48
CA PRO A 85 4.80 -6.86 -1.02
C PRO A 85 3.57 -6.37 -0.24
N SER A 86 2.45 -7.05 -0.42
CA SER A 86 1.18 -6.71 0.25
C SER A 86 1.28 -6.72 1.77
N ASP A 87 2.09 -7.62 2.34
CA ASP A 87 2.35 -7.65 3.79
C ASP A 87 3.07 -6.37 4.26
N VAL A 88 4.04 -5.88 3.48
CA VAL A 88 4.79 -4.66 3.80
C VAL A 88 3.88 -3.43 3.74
N ARG A 89 3.10 -3.31 2.67
CA ARG A 89 2.11 -2.23 2.51
C ARG A 89 1.07 -2.28 3.62
N HIS A 90 0.60 -3.48 3.96
CA HIS A 90 -0.35 -3.66 5.06
C HIS A 90 0.22 -3.16 6.39
N GLU A 91 1.42 -3.60 6.79
CA GLU A 91 2.05 -3.17 8.05
C GLU A 91 2.20 -1.65 8.11
N ALA A 92 2.68 -1.05 7.03
CA ALA A 92 2.88 0.40 6.92
C ALA A 92 1.55 1.18 7.03
N ASN A 93 0.51 0.78 6.30
CA ASN A 93 -0.79 1.44 6.31
C ASN A 93 -1.55 1.23 7.63
N MET A 94 -1.36 0.10 8.30
CA MET A 94 -1.98 -0.18 9.59
C MET A 94 -1.52 0.79 10.68
N GLU A 95 -0.27 1.24 10.64
CA GLU A 95 0.20 2.24 11.61
C GLU A 95 -0.53 3.59 11.42
N VAL A 96 -0.69 4.03 10.16
CA VAL A 96 -1.45 5.25 9.83
C VAL A 96 -2.92 5.11 10.24
N LEU A 97 -3.54 3.96 9.96
CA LEU A 97 -4.93 3.68 10.34
C LEU A 97 -5.12 3.69 11.86
N ARG A 98 -4.20 3.08 12.63
CA ARG A 98 -4.26 3.09 14.11
C ARG A 98 -4.17 4.50 14.67
N GLN A 99 -3.31 5.34 14.10
CA GLN A 99 -3.20 6.74 14.51
C GLN A 99 -4.53 7.48 14.28
N GLN A 100 -5.13 7.35 13.09
CA GLN A 100 -6.41 7.98 12.79
C GLN A 100 -7.54 7.48 13.70
N ALA A 101 -7.59 6.18 13.98
CA ALA A 101 -8.55 5.60 14.91
C ALA A 101 -8.36 6.15 16.34
N ALA A 102 -7.11 6.32 16.79
CA ALA A 102 -6.78 6.91 18.09
C ALA A 102 -7.15 8.40 18.16
N ASP A 103 -7.08 9.13 17.07
CA ASP A 103 -7.48 10.53 16.94
C ASP A 103 -9.02 10.71 16.92
N GLY A 104 -9.77 9.60 16.93
CA GLY A 104 -11.21 9.58 17.09
C GLY A 104 -12.01 9.49 15.78
N ASP A 105 -11.36 9.19 14.65
CA ASP A 105 -12.06 8.93 13.39
C ASP A 105 -12.82 7.61 13.46
N GLN A 106 -14.16 7.67 13.38
CA GLN A 106 -15.04 6.51 13.53
C GLN A 106 -14.87 5.53 12.34
N GLY A 107 -14.71 6.02 11.11
CA GLY A 107 -14.48 5.18 9.95
C GLY A 107 -13.17 4.40 10.05
N ALA A 108 -12.13 5.06 10.56
CA ALA A 108 -10.85 4.40 10.84
C ALA A 108 -10.97 3.36 11.96
N GLN A 109 -11.73 3.63 13.02
CA GLN A 109 -11.96 2.67 14.11
C GLN A 109 -12.70 1.42 13.62
N ASP A 110 -13.73 1.60 12.82
CA ASP A 110 -14.54 0.50 12.29
C ASP A 110 -13.73 -0.36 11.30
N LEU A 111 -12.96 0.28 10.42
CA LEU A 111 -12.06 -0.41 9.50
C LEU A 111 -10.95 -1.17 10.24
N LEU A 112 -10.33 -0.54 11.24
CA LEU A 112 -9.30 -1.16 12.08
C LEU A 112 -9.83 -2.42 12.77
N ALA A 113 -10.99 -2.31 13.43
CA ALA A 113 -11.61 -3.43 14.12
C ALA A 113 -11.93 -4.59 13.17
N ARG A 114 -12.37 -4.28 11.94
CA ARG A 114 -12.67 -5.27 10.93
C ARG A 114 -11.41 -5.98 10.43
N ILE A 115 -10.33 -5.25 10.16
CA ILE A 115 -9.06 -5.83 9.71
C ILE A 115 -8.45 -6.72 10.81
N GLU A 116 -8.40 -6.23 12.04
CA GLU A 116 -7.88 -7.01 13.17
C GLU A 116 -8.76 -8.23 13.47
N GLY A 117 -10.08 -8.10 13.34
CA GLY A 117 -11.03 -9.20 13.48
C GLY A 117 -10.83 -10.31 12.44
N SER A 118 -10.49 -9.95 11.20
CA SER A 118 -10.24 -10.93 10.13
C SER A 118 -9.02 -11.82 10.39
N ARG A 119 -8.11 -11.37 11.25
CA ARG A 119 -6.88 -12.09 11.63
C ARG A 119 -7.00 -12.88 12.93
N SER A 120 -8.22 -12.97 13.48
CA SER A 120 -8.47 -13.70 14.73
C SER A 120 -8.29 -15.22 14.58
N ASP A 121 -8.44 -15.76 13.36
CA ASP A 121 -8.09 -17.13 13.03
C ASP A 121 -6.80 -17.19 12.18
N PRO A 122 -5.65 -17.47 12.81
CA PRO A 122 -4.39 -17.55 12.09
C PRO A 122 -4.28 -18.80 11.19
N THR A 123 -5.23 -19.74 11.30
CA THR A 123 -5.24 -20.98 10.50
C THR A 123 -5.97 -20.81 9.18
N ASP A 124 -6.72 -19.72 9.02
CA ASP A 124 -7.40 -19.37 7.77
C ASP A 124 -6.91 -18.03 7.20
N PRO A 125 -5.77 -18.01 6.52
CA PRO A 125 -5.25 -16.81 5.90
C PRO A 125 -6.09 -16.34 4.68
N SER A 126 -6.99 -17.17 4.17
CA SER A 126 -7.85 -16.84 3.03
C SER A 126 -8.89 -15.76 3.36
N ALA A 127 -9.23 -15.59 4.64
CA ALA A 127 -10.13 -14.54 5.13
C ALA A 127 -9.39 -13.27 5.62
N HIS A 128 -8.05 -13.27 5.65
CA HIS A 128 -7.31 -12.11 6.14
C HIS A 128 -7.48 -10.89 5.24
N LEU A 129 -7.73 -9.75 5.87
CA LEU A 129 -7.76 -8.46 5.18
C LEU A 129 -6.38 -7.81 5.15
N TYR A 130 -6.03 -7.26 3.99
CA TYR A 130 -4.78 -6.53 3.75
C TYR A 130 -5.09 -5.08 3.41
N LEU A 131 -4.57 -4.15 4.18
CA LEU A 131 -4.68 -2.72 3.89
C LEU A 131 -3.55 -2.31 2.94
N LEU A 132 -3.84 -2.31 1.64
CA LEU A 132 -2.85 -2.02 0.59
C LEU A 132 -2.63 -0.52 0.36
N GLY A 133 -3.50 0.33 0.86
CA GLY A 133 -3.39 1.77 0.81
C GLY A 133 -4.35 2.41 1.80
N TYR A 134 -3.90 3.47 2.45
CA TYR A 134 -4.74 4.29 3.32
C TYR A 134 -4.28 5.74 3.29
N THR A 135 -5.21 6.64 3.01
CA THR A 135 -4.99 8.07 3.10
C THR A 135 -6.02 8.65 4.05
N PRO A 136 -5.60 9.27 5.16
CA PRO A 136 -6.52 9.91 6.10
C PRO A 136 -7.29 11.06 5.47
N GLN A 137 -8.46 11.36 6.01
CA GLN A 137 -9.17 12.59 5.68
C GLN A 137 -8.35 13.81 6.07
N ASP A 138 -8.24 14.81 5.19
CA ASP A 138 -7.45 16.03 5.42
C ASP A 138 -8.30 17.31 5.56
N GLY A 139 -9.62 17.16 5.62
CA GLY A 139 -10.60 18.26 5.69
C GLY A 139 -10.96 18.87 4.33
N ARG A 140 -10.39 18.35 3.23
CA ARG A 140 -10.72 18.69 1.83
C ARG A 140 -11.16 17.49 1.05
N THR A 141 -10.55 16.33 1.34
CA THR A 141 -10.80 15.05 0.71
C THR A 141 -11.27 14.05 1.75
N ASP A 142 -12.15 13.13 1.37
CA ASP A 142 -12.53 12.01 2.20
C ASP A 142 -11.35 11.04 2.39
N ALA A 143 -11.40 10.23 3.44
CA ALA A 143 -10.42 9.18 3.63
C ALA A 143 -10.54 8.15 2.50
N MET A 144 -9.39 7.66 2.02
CA MET A 144 -9.30 6.65 0.97
C MET A 144 -8.70 5.36 1.54
N ALA A 145 -9.17 4.21 1.06
CA ALA A 145 -8.64 2.91 1.46
C ALA A 145 -8.66 1.90 0.31
N ILE A 146 -7.62 1.08 0.24
CA ILE A 146 -7.54 -0.07 -0.65
C ILE A 146 -7.40 -1.30 0.24
N VAL A 147 -8.42 -2.16 0.23
CA VAL A 147 -8.48 -3.35 1.08
C VAL A 147 -8.59 -4.59 0.22
N ALA A 148 -7.66 -5.52 0.39
CA ALA A 148 -7.75 -6.85 -0.22
C ALA A 148 -8.23 -7.89 0.78
N ILE A 149 -8.99 -8.88 0.29
CA ILE A 149 -9.36 -10.10 0.99
C ILE A 149 -8.48 -11.21 0.42
N SER A 150 -7.74 -11.89 1.25
CA SER A 150 -6.57 -12.72 0.94
C SER A 150 -5.39 -11.92 0.38
N ASN A 151 -4.23 -12.55 0.37
CA ASN A 151 -3.00 -11.92 -0.15
C ASN A 151 -3.00 -11.92 -1.69
N PRO A 152 -3.08 -10.76 -2.37
CA PRO A 152 -3.07 -10.72 -3.84
C PRO A 152 -1.72 -11.12 -4.45
N ASP A 153 -0.61 -11.08 -3.69
CA ASP A 153 0.70 -11.47 -4.21
C ASP A 153 0.83 -12.98 -4.43
N THR A 154 -0.04 -13.76 -3.78
CA THR A 154 -0.03 -15.24 -3.84
C THR A 154 -1.29 -15.82 -4.48
N ALA A 155 -2.22 -14.98 -4.91
CA ALA A 155 -3.46 -15.40 -5.55
C ALA A 155 -3.24 -15.68 -7.04
N ASP A 156 -3.91 -16.72 -7.55
CA ASP A 156 -3.96 -17.04 -8.98
C ASP A 156 -4.89 -16.08 -9.74
N ASN A 157 -5.94 -15.63 -9.05
CA ASN A 157 -6.92 -14.68 -9.59
C ASN A 157 -7.08 -13.47 -8.67
N VAL A 158 -7.12 -12.28 -9.26
CA VAL A 158 -7.39 -11.04 -8.53
C VAL A 158 -8.54 -10.28 -9.19
N ALA A 159 -9.58 -9.95 -8.39
CA ALA A 159 -10.69 -9.11 -8.84
C ALA A 159 -10.69 -7.78 -8.07
N VAL A 160 -10.81 -6.66 -8.79
CA VAL A 160 -10.85 -5.32 -8.20
C VAL A 160 -12.25 -4.73 -8.36
N PHE A 161 -12.83 -4.29 -7.26
CA PHE A 161 -14.09 -3.57 -7.21
C PHE A 161 -13.85 -2.11 -6.85
N VAL A 162 -14.33 -1.23 -7.71
CA VAL A 162 -14.33 0.22 -7.48
C VAL A 162 -15.76 0.62 -7.13
N PRO A 163 -16.06 1.04 -5.89
CA PRO A 163 -17.39 1.49 -5.49
C PRO A 163 -17.87 2.70 -6.29
N GLY A 164 -19.15 3.01 -6.24
CA GLY A 164 -19.71 4.20 -6.88
C GLY A 164 -19.31 5.50 -6.17
N THR A 165 -19.45 6.63 -6.88
CA THR A 165 -19.21 7.98 -6.31
C THR A 165 -20.03 8.21 -5.04
N GLY A 166 -19.40 8.81 -4.02
CA GLY A 166 -19.99 9.05 -2.72
C GLY A 166 -19.85 7.90 -1.73
N SER A 167 -19.12 6.84 -2.09
CA SER A 167 -18.72 5.82 -1.12
C SER A 167 -17.59 6.35 -0.24
N THR A 168 -17.68 6.10 1.06
CA THR A 168 -16.71 6.55 2.06
C THR A 168 -16.05 5.36 2.78
N VAL A 169 -14.98 5.62 3.52
CA VAL A 169 -14.34 4.58 4.37
C VAL A 169 -15.31 4.08 5.44
N ALA A 170 -16.23 4.90 5.91
CA ALA A 170 -17.28 4.47 6.83
C ALA A 170 -18.23 3.39 6.24
N ASP A 171 -18.41 3.42 4.91
CA ASP A 171 -19.27 2.46 4.19
C ASP A 171 -18.50 1.27 3.61
N ILE A 172 -17.19 1.23 3.75
CA ILE A 172 -16.33 0.23 3.10
C ILE A 172 -16.64 -1.21 3.54
N GLY A 173 -17.17 -1.37 4.76
CA GLY A 173 -17.54 -2.67 5.32
C GLY A 173 -18.49 -3.46 4.41
N GLY A 174 -19.55 -2.83 3.92
CA GLY A 174 -20.50 -3.46 3.01
C GLY A 174 -19.92 -3.80 1.63
N ASN A 175 -18.91 -3.06 1.19
CA ASN A 175 -18.17 -3.37 -0.04
C ASN A 175 -17.22 -4.54 0.16
N ILE A 176 -16.59 -4.65 1.34
CA ILE A 176 -15.78 -5.81 1.71
C ILE A 176 -16.65 -7.07 1.76
N ASP A 177 -17.83 -7.03 2.40
CA ASP A 177 -18.76 -8.19 2.44
C ASP A 177 -19.13 -8.66 1.05
N ARG A 178 -19.47 -7.73 0.14
CA ARG A 178 -19.78 -8.05 -1.26
C ARG A 178 -18.62 -8.73 -1.98
N MET A 179 -17.41 -8.28 -1.73
CA MET A 179 -16.23 -8.84 -2.38
C MET A 179 -15.82 -10.18 -1.76
N ASP A 180 -16.10 -10.40 -0.50
CA ASP A 180 -15.95 -11.71 0.15
C ASP A 180 -16.93 -12.73 -0.44
N ASP A 181 -18.20 -12.35 -0.62
CA ASP A 181 -19.20 -13.18 -1.32
C ASP A 181 -18.75 -13.52 -2.75
N LEU A 182 -18.18 -12.55 -3.48
CA LEU A 182 -17.67 -12.79 -4.84
C LEU A 182 -16.51 -13.78 -4.84
N LYS A 183 -15.57 -13.61 -3.92
CA LYS A 183 -14.44 -14.52 -3.72
C LYS A 183 -14.94 -15.95 -3.45
N ALA A 184 -15.85 -16.09 -2.49
CA ALA A 184 -16.44 -17.39 -2.16
C ALA A 184 -17.11 -18.05 -3.37
N GLN A 185 -17.80 -17.27 -4.23
CA GLN A 185 -18.41 -17.80 -5.47
C GLN A 185 -17.35 -18.23 -6.49
N ALA A 186 -16.24 -17.49 -6.62
CA ALA A 186 -15.16 -17.87 -7.53
C ALA A 186 -14.49 -19.19 -7.10
N GLU A 187 -14.23 -19.35 -5.81
CA GLU A 187 -13.65 -20.56 -5.23
C GLU A 187 -14.58 -21.80 -5.27
N LEU A 188 -15.90 -21.58 -5.36
CA LEU A 188 -16.84 -22.68 -5.64
C LEU A 188 -16.78 -23.18 -7.09
N ILE A 189 -16.31 -22.34 -8.02
CA ILE A 189 -16.19 -22.69 -9.44
C ILE A 189 -14.83 -23.37 -9.69
N ASP A 190 -13.80 -22.90 -9.06
CA ASP A 190 -12.43 -23.43 -9.14
C ASP A 190 -11.81 -23.43 -7.74
N ASP A 191 -11.90 -24.57 -7.08
CA ASP A 191 -11.42 -24.77 -5.70
C ASP A 191 -9.90 -24.99 -5.62
N GLU A 192 -9.22 -25.16 -6.75
CA GLU A 192 -7.77 -25.28 -6.82
C GLU A 192 -7.09 -23.92 -6.99
N ALA A 193 -7.81 -22.89 -7.45
CA ALA A 193 -7.27 -21.56 -7.72
C ALA A 193 -7.51 -20.60 -6.52
N ALA A 194 -6.44 -20.08 -5.95
CA ALA A 194 -6.52 -19.06 -4.92
C ALA A 194 -7.03 -17.73 -5.51
N THR A 195 -8.08 -17.17 -4.90
CA THR A 195 -8.66 -15.90 -5.34
C THR A 195 -8.44 -14.83 -4.27
N SER A 196 -7.99 -13.65 -4.71
CA SER A 196 -8.01 -12.43 -3.91
C SER A 196 -8.99 -11.43 -4.51
N THR A 197 -9.70 -10.70 -3.67
CA THR A 197 -10.60 -9.63 -4.11
C THR A 197 -10.22 -8.31 -3.43
N ILE A 198 -10.28 -7.21 -4.17
CA ILE A 198 -9.84 -5.90 -3.70
C ILE A 198 -10.98 -4.89 -3.80
N VAL A 199 -11.26 -4.20 -2.70
CA VAL A 199 -12.07 -2.98 -2.70
C VAL A 199 -11.13 -1.80 -2.85
N TRP A 200 -11.28 -1.04 -3.94
CA TRP A 200 -10.46 0.13 -4.23
C TRP A 200 -11.29 1.40 -4.08
N LEU A 201 -11.14 2.08 -2.95
CA LEU A 201 -11.74 3.38 -2.64
C LEU A 201 -10.60 4.41 -2.60
N GLY A 202 -10.22 4.93 -3.75
CA GLY A 202 -9.05 5.80 -3.92
C GLY A 202 -9.34 7.04 -4.78
N TYR A 203 -10.59 7.53 -4.76
CA TYR A 203 -11.01 8.73 -5.49
C TYR A 203 -12.01 9.55 -4.65
N ASP A 204 -12.09 10.85 -4.93
CA ASP A 204 -13.11 11.79 -4.47
C ASP A 204 -14.29 11.87 -5.43
#